data_a5860d1f34a3304d820e3d3f493da578
#
_entry.id   a5860d1f34a3304d820e3d3f493da578
#
_cell.length_a   1.000
_cell.length_b   1.000
_cell.length_c   1.000
_cell.angle_alpha   90.00
_cell.angle_beta   90.00
_cell.angle_gamma   90.00
#
_symmetry.space_group_name_H-M   'P 1'
#
loop_
_entity.id
_entity.type
_entity.pdbx_description
1 polymer ?
#
loop_
_entity_poly.entity_id
_entity_poly.type
_entity_poly.pdbx_seq_one_letter_code
_entity_poly.pdbx_strand_id
1 'polypeptide(L)'
;MKKLILATAALALSAGVAIAASHSTVRMGTEGAYPPYNFINDAGEVDGFERELGDELCKRAEMTCEWVTNEWDSIIPNLVSGNYDTIIAGMSITDERDEVIDFTNAYIPPDPSAY
;
A
#
# COMPACT_ATOMS: atom_id res chain seq x y z
N MET A 1 -33.36 -47.92 -46.91
CA MET A 1 -32.78 -46.54 -46.69
C MET A 1 -32.56 -46.38 -45.19
N LYS A 2 -31.34 -46.52 -44.77
CA LYS A 2 -30.97 -46.30 -43.35
C LYS A 2 -30.42 -44.90 -43.21
N LYS A 3 -31.13 -44.04 -42.50
CA LYS A 3 -30.63 -42.69 -42.15
C LYS A 3 -29.77 -42.84 -40.93
N LEU A 4 -28.45 -42.63 -41.08
CA LEU A 4 -27.54 -42.49 -40.00
C LEU A 4 -27.68 -41.06 -39.45
N ILE A 5 -28.12 -40.93 -38.20
CA ILE A 5 -28.13 -39.68 -37.47
C ILE A 5 -26.80 -39.62 -36.71
N LEU A 6 -25.87 -38.81 -37.18
CA LEU A 6 -24.67 -38.45 -36.44
C LEU A 6 -25.05 -37.43 -35.36
N ALA A 7 -25.04 -37.85 -34.11
CA ALA A 7 -25.11 -36.97 -32.97
C ALA A 7 -23.70 -36.40 -32.69
N THR A 8 -23.45 -35.19 -33.11
CA THR A 8 -22.25 -34.44 -32.71
C THR A 8 -22.42 -33.92 -31.30
N ALA A 9 -21.76 -34.59 -30.35
CA ALA A 9 -21.65 -34.08 -29.01
C ALA A 9 -20.66 -32.89 -29.01
N ALA A 10 -21.17 -31.68 -28.87
CA ALA A 10 -20.36 -30.50 -28.66
C ALA A 10 -19.83 -30.50 -27.20
N LEU A 11 -18.56 -30.87 -27.02
CA LEU A 11 -17.87 -30.66 -25.76
C LEU A 11 -17.59 -29.13 -25.59
N ALA A 12 -18.40 -28.49 -24.78
CA ALA A 12 -18.11 -27.13 -24.36
C ALA A 12 -16.96 -27.16 -23.35
N LEU A 13 -15.73 -26.87 -23.79
CA LEU A 13 -14.63 -26.54 -22.90
C LEU A 13 -14.92 -25.19 -22.28
N SER A 14 -15.44 -25.17 -21.07
CA SER A 14 -15.42 -23.98 -20.22
C SER A 14 -13.98 -23.74 -19.79
N ALA A 15 -13.23 -22.93 -20.53
CA ALA A 15 -11.97 -22.41 -20.09
C ALA A 15 -12.27 -21.48 -18.91
N GLY A 16 -12.11 -22.00 -17.70
CA GLY A 16 -12.10 -21.18 -16.48
C GLY A 16 -10.95 -20.19 -16.60
N VAL A 17 -11.28 -18.92 -16.77
CA VAL A 17 -10.31 -17.85 -16.65
C VAL A 17 -9.89 -17.83 -15.17
N ALA A 18 -8.77 -18.47 -14.85
CA ALA A 18 -8.11 -18.25 -13.57
C ALA A 18 -7.65 -16.80 -13.57
N ILE A 19 -8.41 -15.93 -12.91
CA ILE A 19 -7.95 -14.59 -12.57
C ILE A 19 -6.83 -14.83 -11.57
N ALA A 20 -5.58 -14.80 -12.04
CA ALA A 20 -4.44 -14.74 -11.16
C ALA A 20 -4.63 -13.49 -10.32
N ALA A 21 -4.75 -13.65 -8.99
CA ALA A 21 -4.77 -12.54 -8.07
C ALA A 21 -3.46 -11.77 -8.31
N SER A 22 -3.55 -10.59 -8.95
CA SER A 22 -2.41 -9.72 -9.08
C SER A 22 -2.08 -9.26 -7.67
N HIS A 23 -0.92 -9.68 -7.13
CA HIS A 23 -0.40 -9.12 -5.90
C HIS A 23 -0.12 -7.65 -6.17
N SER A 24 -1.04 -6.78 -5.74
CA SER A 24 -0.86 -5.34 -5.85
C SER A 24 0.30 -4.91 -4.97
N THR A 25 1.19 -4.10 -5.50
CA THR A 25 2.26 -3.46 -4.74
C THR A 25 1.78 -2.11 -4.24
N VAL A 26 1.99 -1.82 -2.96
CA VAL A 26 1.76 -0.50 -2.34
C VAL A 26 3.11 0.13 -2.06
N ARG A 27 3.35 1.28 -2.64
CA ARG A 27 4.53 2.09 -2.37
C ARG A 27 4.26 2.98 -1.16
N MET A 28 5.01 2.73 -0.08
CA MET A 28 4.87 3.39 1.22
C MET A 28 5.92 4.51 1.33
N GLY A 29 5.50 5.75 1.27
CA GLY A 29 6.37 6.91 1.49
C GLY A 29 6.59 7.15 2.99
N THR A 30 7.84 7.35 3.40
CA THR A 30 8.21 7.71 4.76
C THR A 30 9.41 8.65 4.76
N GLU A 31 9.65 9.36 5.87
CA GLU A 31 10.80 10.25 5.96
C GLU A 31 12.10 9.49 6.28
N GLY A 32 12.05 8.50 7.16
CA GLY A 32 13.22 7.75 7.61
C GLY A 32 14.12 8.52 8.58
N ALA A 33 13.60 9.55 9.25
CA ALA A 33 14.37 10.44 10.13
C ALA A 33 13.67 10.74 11.47
N TYR A 34 12.71 9.89 11.88
CA TYR A 34 11.90 10.09 13.09
C TYR A 34 11.88 8.83 13.98
N PRO A 35 13.00 8.47 14.63
CA PRO A 35 13.03 7.32 15.53
C PRO A 35 12.18 7.60 16.81
N PRO A 36 11.52 6.59 17.38
CA PRO A 36 11.54 5.17 17.00
C PRO A 36 10.47 4.79 15.94
N TYR A 37 9.77 5.76 15.37
CA TYR A 37 8.67 5.52 14.45
C TYR A 37 9.14 5.07 13.08
N ASN A 38 10.01 5.87 12.46
CA ASN A 38 10.65 5.53 11.19
C ASN A 38 12.08 6.08 11.17
N PHE A 39 13.02 5.27 10.75
CA PHE A 39 14.43 5.64 10.63
C PHE A 39 15.14 4.71 9.64
N ILE A 40 16.35 5.09 9.26
CA ILE A 40 17.20 4.23 8.43
C ILE A 40 18.14 3.47 9.36
N ASN A 41 18.12 2.14 9.29
CA ASN A 41 18.98 1.27 10.09
C ASN A 41 20.40 1.19 9.52
N ASP A 42 21.29 0.45 10.21
CA ASP A 42 22.68 0.30 9.80
C ASP A 42 22.86 -0.44 8.46
N ALA A 43 21.84 -1.17 8.02
CA ALA A 43 21.80 -1.82 6.71
C ALA A 43 21.33 -0.87 5.59
N GLY A 44 20.95 0.37 5.92
CA GLY A 44 20.42 1.34 4.96
C GLY A 44 18.94 1.13 4.60
N GLU A 45 18.21 0.38 5.42
CA GLU A 45 16.80 0.08 5.20
C GLU A 45 15.90 0.87 6.14
N VAL A 46 14.68 1.17 5.70
CA VAL A 46 13.63 1.73 6.57
C VAL A 46 13.29 0.75 7.67
N ASP A 47 13.28 1.23 8.90
CA ASP A 47 13.01 0.45 10.10
C ASP A 47 12.16 1.25 11.10
N GLY A 48 11.71 0.63 12.17
CA GLY A 48 10.93 1.22 13.24
C GLY A 48 9.49 0.75 13.29
N PHE A 49 8.74 1.34 14.22
CA PHE A 49 7.33 0.98 14.48
C PHE A 49 6.46 1.09 13.21
N GLU A 50 6.61 2.16 12.44
CA GLU A 50 5.78 2.39 11.25
C GLU A 50 6.14 1.45 10.09
N ARG A 51 7.41 1.01 10.01
CA ARG A 51 7.82 -0.04 9.09
C ARG A 51 7.11 -1.37 9.43
N GLU A 52 7.12 -1.78 10.66
CA GLU A 52 6.43 -3.00 11.10
C GLU A 52 4.91 -2.91 10.90
N LEU A 53 4.32 -1.75 11.23
CA LEU A 53 2.89 -1.50 11.01
C LEU A 53 2.52 -1.60 9.53
N GLY A 54 3.27 -0.93 8.66
CA GLY A 54 3.02 -0.95 7.22
C GLY A 54 3.15 -2.34 6.62
N ASP A 55 4.18 -3.08 7.00
CA ASP A 55 4.38 -4.46 6.53
C ASP A 55 3.24 -5.38 6.99
N GLU A 56 2.75 -5.23 8.23
CA GLU A 56 1.59 -6.00 8.73
C GLU A 56 0.29 -5.61 8.01
N LEU A 57 0.09 -4.32 7.71
CA LEU A 57 -1.06 -3.87 6.93
C LEU A 57 -1.06 -4.47 5.52
N CYS A 58 0.08 -4.44 4.84
CA CYS A 58 0.23 -5.06 3.52
C CYS A 58 -0.03 -6.56 3.56
N LYS A 59 0.51 -7.26 4.57
CA LYS A 59 0.29 -8.69 4.77
C LYS A 59 -1.20 -9.03 4.94
N ARG A 60 -1.92 -8.27 5.76
CA ARG A 60 -3.37 -8.48 5.97
C ARG A 60 -4.20 -8.16 4.74
N ALA A 61 -3.77 -7.19 3.96
CA ALA A 61 -4.42 -6.81 2.71
C ALA A 61 -4.01 -7.73 1.53
N GLU A 62 -3.13 -8.73 1.74
CA GLU A 62 -2.57 -9.59 0.70
C GLU A 62 -1.88 -8.79 -0.42
N MET A 63 -1.16 -7.74 -0.01
CA MET A 63 -0.39 -6.84 -0.88
C MET A 63 1.09 -6.91 -0.55
N THR A 64 1.92 -6.39 -1.43
CA THR A 64 3.37 -6.21 -1.19
C THR A 64 3.64 -4.75 -0.86
N CYS A 65 4.33 -4.48 0.23
CA CYS A 65 4.83 -3.15 0.55
C CYS A 65 6.19 -2.92 -0.11
N GLU A 66 6.34 -1.75 -0.74
CA GLU A 66 7.60 -1.21 -1.21
C GLU A 66 7.84 0.13 -0.50
N TRP A 67 8.98 0.27 0.18
CA TRP A 67 9.28 1.45 0.98
C TRP A 67 10.08 2.47 0.19
N VAL A 68 9.64 3.73 0.23
CA VAL A 68 10.25 4.86 -0.45
C VAL A 68 10.54 5.95 0.57
N THR A 69 11.78 6.38 0.68
CA THR A 69 12.15 7.51 1.53
C THR A 69 12.00 8.83 0.78
N ASN A 70 11.52 9.83 1.48
CA ASN A 70 11.34 11.17 0.94
C ASN A 70 11.53 12.22 2.04
N GLU A 71 12.16 13.32 1.70
CA GLU A 71 12.33 14.44 2.62
C GLU A 71 10.98 15.04 3.02
N TRP A 72 10.87 15.51 4.27
CA TRP A 72 9.61 15.99 4.85
C TRP A 72 8.95 17.09 4.01
N ASP A 73 9.71 18.10 3.60
CA ASP A 73 9.16 19.27 2.91
C ASP A 73 8.51 18.93 1.54
N SER A 74 8.89 17.83 0.94
CA SER A 74 8.37 17.36 -0.35
C SER A 74 7.50 16.12 -0.27
N ILE A 75 7.24 15.59 0.92
CA ILE A 75 6.57 14.28 1.08
C ILE A 75 5.11 14.32 0.58
N ILE A 76 4.35 15.35 0.90
CA ILE A 76 2.98 15.54 0.40
C ILE A 76 2.97 15.85 -1.10
N PRO A 77 3.74 16.83 -1.61
CA PRO A 77 3.82 17.08 -3.05
C PRO A 77 4.15 15.85 -3.87
N ASN A 78 5.05 15.00 -3.40
CA ASN A 78 5.44 13.78 -4.09
C ASN A 78 4.38 12.66 -4.02
N LEU A 79 3.56 12.61 -2.97
CA LEU A 79 2.35 11.76 -2.94
C LEU A 79 1.36 12.21 -4.01
N VAL A 80 1.06 13.49 -4.07
CA VAL A 80 0.13 14.07 -5.06
C VAL A 80 0.61 13.84 -6.49
N SER A 81 1.91 13.88 -6.71
CA SER A 81 2.55 13.59 -8.00
C SER A 81 2.57 12.09 -8.36
N GLY A 82 2.19 11.20 -7.44
CA GLY A 82 2.14 9.76 -7.68
C GLY A 82 3.49 9.03 -7.55
N ASN A 83 4.46 9.60 -6.86
CA ASN A 83 5.77 8.97 -6.64
C ASN A 83 5.65 7.74 -5.69
N TYR A 84 4.67 7.74 -4.84
CA TYR A 84 4.24 6.61 -4.01
C TYR A 84 2.73 6.67 -3.78
N ASP A 85 2.17 5.66 -3.12
CA ASP A 85 0.72 5.48 -3.02
C ASP A 85 0.17 5.93 -1.66
N THR A 86 0.99 5.90 -0.63
CA THR A 86 0.65 6.28 0.76
C THR A 86 1.82 6.96 1.43
N ILE A 87 1.54 7.68 2.53
CA ILE A 87 2.55 8.17 3.48
C ILE A 87 2.28 7.52 4.84
N ILE A 88 3.33 7.00 5.46
CA ILE A 88 3.35 6.54 6.85
C ILE A 88 4.61 7.09 7.52
N ALA A 89 4.49 8.23 8.20
CA ALA A 89 5.63 9.02 8.67
C ALA A 89 5.34 9.86 9.92
N GLY A 90 4.46 9.38 10.80
CA GLY A 90 4.09 10.11 12.02
C GLY A 90 3.42 11.46 11.73
N MET A 91 2.79 11.61 10.57
CA MET A 91 2.21 12.87 10.14
C MET A 91 0.91 13.18 10.89
N SER A 92 0.88 14.32 11.58
CA SER A 92 -0.34 14.80 12.23
C SER A 92 -1.41 15.19 11.22
N ILE A 93 -2.66 14.84 11.52
CA ILE A 93 -3.83 15.27 10.76
C ILE A 93 -4.08 16.74 11.09
N THR A 94 -4.04 17.59 10.08
CA THR A 94 -4.37 19.02 10.19
C THR A 94 -5.34 19.40 9.08
N ASP A 95 -6.14 20.45 9.32
CA ASP A 95 -7.12 20.94 8.32
C ASP A 95 -6.40 21.35 7.01
N GLU A 96 -5.23 21.99 7.12
CA GLU A 96 -4.44 22.37 5.97
C GLU A 96 -3.99 21.17 5.11
N ARG A 97 -3.55 20.09 5.76
CA ARG A 97 -3.16 18.87 5.06
C ARG A 97 -4.36 18.13 4.48
N ASP A 98 -5.46 18.10 5.22
CA ASP A 98 -6.70 17.41 4.81
C ASP A 98 -7.37 18.07 3.58
N GLU A 99 -7.06 19.33 3.31
CA GLU A 99 -7.46 20.00 2.07
C GLU A 99 -6.78 19.43 0.81
N VAL A 100 -5.64 18.78 0.97
CA VAL A 100 -4.77 18.35 -0.14
C VAL A 100 -4.70 16.82 -0.26
N ILE A 101 -4.74 16.10 0.85
CA ILE A 101 -4.64 14.64 0.94
C ILE A 101 -5.66 14.08 1.93
N ASP A 102 -6.07 12.84 1.73
CA ASP A 102 -6.94 12.13 2.66
C ASP A 102 -6.14 11.42 3.76
N PHE A 103 -6.73 11.31 4.94
CA PHE A 103 -6.14 10.59 6.07
C PHE A 103 -6.95 9.36 6.46
N THR A 104 -6.27 8.35 6.96
CA THR A 104 -6.88 7.24 7.71
C THR A 104 -7.25 7.68 9.12
N ASN A 105 -7.86 6.78 9.90
CA ASN A 105 -7.94 6.97 11.35
C ASN A 105 -6.53 7.05 11.94
N ALA A 106 -6.36 7.83 13.01
CA ALA A 106 -5.09 7.93 13.71
C ALA A 106 -4.68 6.58 14.31
N TYR A 107 -3.44 6.17 14.07
CA TYR A 107 -2.83 4.95 14.65
C TYR A 107 -1.89 5.26 15.81
N ILE A 108 -1.52 6.52 16.00
CA ILE A 108 -0.79 7.05 17.16
C ILE A 108 -1.66 8.14 17.78
N PRO A 109 -1.92 8.10 19.10
CA PRO A 109 -2.61 9.20 19.77
C PRO A 109 -1.85 10.52 19.64
N PRO A 110 -2.52 11.68 19.58
CA PRO A 110 -1.85 12.96 19.62
C PRO A 110 -0.99 13.08 20.87
N ASP A 111 0.24 13.60 20.74
CA ASP A 111 1.11 13.84 21.88
C ASP A 111 0.55 15.04 22.69
N PRO A 112 0.15 14.83 23.95
CA PRO A 112 -0.39 15.92 24.78
C PRO A 112 0.66 16.96 25.20
N SER A 113 1.95 16.69 24.97
CA SER A 113 3.04 17.62 25.28
C SER A 113 3.34 18.62 24.17
N ALA A 114 2.64 18.57 23.04
CA ALA A 114 2.88 19.43 21.88
C ALA A 114 2.22 20.83 21.99
N TYR A 115 1.84 21.26 23.22
CA TYR A 115 1.21 22.57 23.45
C TYR A 115 1.92 23.36 24.57
#